data_4bc41dd5eea03f44032172ba866978b2
#
_entry.id   4bc41dd5eea03f44032172ba866978b2
#
_cell.length_a   1.000
_cell.length_b   1.000
_cell.length_c   1.000
_cell.angle_alpha   90.00
_cell.angle_beta   90.00
_cell.angle_gamma   90.00
#
_symmetry.space_group_name_H-M   'P 1'
#
loop_
_entity.id
_entity.type
_entity.pdbx_description
1 polymer ?
#
loop_
_entity_poly.entity_id
_entity_poly.type
_entity_poly.pdbx_seq_one_letter_code
_entity_poly.pdbx_strand_id
1 'polypeptide(L)'
;MNNKKILTSMAAALMSAAALAQTPAFPGAEGHGRYVTGGRDGKVVHVTNLNDSGTGSFREAVKSGKRIIVFDVAGVIALKSDLKIADNITILGQTAPLPGITLRYFTVQPGNNNIIRFLRIRRGEEKNINDGADATWQRNKTGIIFDHCSFSWSIDEVASFYDNNNFTMQWCTVAESLTNPGHSKGAHGYGGIWGGKLASFHHNFIGHLMNRGPRFNGARYGWTGYTSNKNYSTYQWKNTVQAENVDFRNCVMYNAQGTCYGGPGGGQINIVNNYYKAGPSHSLKSTTQNGIKVDVSTGKERGNQERITLVTVSTSSNSDKNHPEFYEMTSRYFINGNTTETTKGSVTKNKDWKGVSYDKGTYTYNNEIYSADKKNLYGDAVEHKTINGVSCVKIKMDVPAPTGVITTHTADEAFSKVLANAGASLFRDEIDARYMEEAKTGTAQYKGSITQSPGIIDKVSDVNGYTEKTFATGSRPKGFDTDNDGIPDDWETANGLNPNDASDALTYSLDEKGYYTNLEVYANSLVEDIMKTGNADATKAVDEYYPAWKNPTGISDYPVINPGELVKVTYYSLDGTLLSAPQTGINIRKMVFRNGKVLTDKVIK
;
A
#
# COMPACT_ATOMS: atom_id res chain seq x y z
N MET A 1 30.29 -50.17 -26.46
CA MET A 1 28.93 -49.70 -26.76
C MET A 1 28.27 -49.31 -25.47
N ASN A 2 28.00 -48.06 -25.35
CA ASN A 2 26.87 -47.33 -24.82
C ASN A 2 26.82 -46.90 -23.34
N ASN A 3 27.93 -46.31 -22.84
CA ASN A 3 27.80 -45.49 -21.61
C ASN A 3 27.44 -44.01 -21.88
N LYS A 4 27.38 -43.57 -23.15
CA LYS A 4 26.98 -42.18 -23.52
C LYS A 4 25.46 -41.96 -23.61
N LYS A 5 24.65 -43.02 -23.82
CA LYS A 5 23.19 -42.87 -23.89
C LYS A 5 22.50 -42.84 -22.53
N ILE A 6 23.14 -43.35 -21.48
CA ILE A 6 22.58 -43.33 -20.12
C ILE A 6 22.77 -41.97 -19.44
N LEU A 7 23.86 -41.27 -19.74
CA LEU A 7 24.07 -39.91 -19.21
C LEU A 7 23.15 -38.86 -19.84
N THR A 8 22.80 -39.05 -21.11
CA THR A 8 21.88 -38.09 -21.80
C THR A 8 20.43 -38.25 -21.34
N SER A 9 20.02 -39.45 -20.94
CA SER A 9 18.68 -39.68 -20.40
C SER A 9 18.51 -39.21 -18.95
N MET A 10 19.57 -39.23 -18.16
CA MET A 10 19.55 -38.67 -16.80
C MET A 10 19.62 -37.13 -16.78
N ALA A 11 20.32 -36.52 -17.73
CA ALA A 11 20.36 -35.07 -17.87
C ALA A 11 19.02 -34.50 -18.38
N ALA A 12 18.30 -35.23 -19.23
CA ALA A 12 16.96 -34.83 -19.69
C ALA A 12 15.87 -35.04 -18.62
N ALA A 13 16.02 -36.02 -17.72
CA ALA A 13 15.12 -36.24 -16.60
C ALA A 13 15.32 -35.25 -15.43
N LEU A 14 16.50 -34.63 -15.35
CA LEU A 14 16.81 -33.57 -14.36
C LEU A 14 16.40 -32.16 -14.83
N MET A 15 16.09 -31.97 -16.11
CA MET A 15 15.57 -30.70 -16.64
C MET A 15 14.04 -30.64 -16.72
N SER A 16 13.33 -31.68 -16.36
CA SER A 16 11.86 -31.70 -16.23
C SER A 16 11.38 -31.71 -14.80
N ALA A 17 12.18 -31.23 -13.82
CA ALA A 17 11.59 -30.61 -12.67
C ALA A 17 10.98 -29.31 -13.19
N ALA A 18 9.77 -29.40 -13.73
CA ALA A 18 8.94 -28.25 -13.99
C ALA A 18 8.99 -27.43 -12.70
N ALA A 19 9.53 -26.23 -12.76
CA ALA A 19 9.32 -25.27 -11.72
C ALA A 19 7.81 -25.24 -11.55
N LEU A 20 7.29 -25.85 -10.50
CA LEU A 20 5.89 -25.74 -10.14
C LEU A 20 5.65 -24.24 -10.05
N ALA A 21 4.88 -23.69 -10.99
CA ALA A 21 4.61 -22.28 -11.03
C ALA A 21 4.00 -21.93 -9.66
N GLN A 22 4.68 -21.06 -8.91
CA GLN A 22 4.17 -20.67 -7.60
C GLN A 22 2.81 -20.00 -7.79
N THR A 23 1.82 -20.43 -7.02
CA THR A 23 0.48 -19.84 -7.05
C THR A 23 0.55 -18.42 -6.52
N PRO A 24 0.04 -17.42 -7.24
CA PRO A 24 -0.09 -16.07 -6.71
C PRO A 24 -0.95 -16.03 -5.44
N ALA A 25 -0.74 -15.01 -4.61
CA ALA A 25 -1.50 -14.82 -3.37
C ALA A 25 -3.02 -14.72 -3.64
N PHE A 26 -3.38 -14.08 -4.74
CA PHE A 26 -4.73 -13.97 -5.30
C PHE A 26 -4.59 -13.51 -6.76
N PRO A 27 -5.61 -13.65 -7.63
CA PRO A 27 -5.60 -13.07 -8.96
C PRO A 27 -5.38 -11.55 -8.91
N GLY A 28 -4.35 -11.07 -9.61
CA GLY A 28 -3.92 -9.67 -9.56
C GLY A 28 -2.94 -9.33 -8.44
N ALA A 29 -2.44 -10.31 -7.68
CA ALA A 29 -1.30 -10.09 -6.80
C ALA A 29 -0.03 -9.89 -7.64
N GLU A 30 0.72 -8.83 -7.37
CA GLU A 30 1.88 -8.44 -8.16
C GLU A 30 3.10 -8.10 -7.29
N GLY A 31 4.22 -7.83 -7.92
CA GLY A 31 5.45 -7.45 -7.25
C GLY A 31 6.17 -8.59 -6.54
N HIS A 32 7.06 -8.24 -5.64
CA HIS A 32 7.87 -9.22 -4.90
C HIS A 32 7.07 -10.02 -3.87
N GLY A 33 5.93 -9.49 -3.40
CA GLY A 33 5.01 -10.21 -2.52
C GLY A 33 3.98 -11.09 -3.24
N ARG A 34 4.05 -11.21 -4.58
CA ARG A 34 3.08 -11.93 -5.39
C ARG A 34 2.76 -13.34 -4.89
N TYR A 35 3.74 -14.04 -4.35
CA TYR A 35 3.63 -15.45 -3.97
C TYR A 35 3.51 -15.68 -2.46
N VAL A 36 3.05 -14.67 -1.73
CA VAL A 36 2.70 -14.80 -0.32
C VAL A 36 1.50 -15.74 -0.19
N THR A 37 1.57 -16.70 0.71
CA THR A 37 0.51 -17.71 0.88
C THR A 37 -0.51 -17.34 1.95
N GLY A 38 -0.14 -16.43 2.85
CA GLY A 38 -1.02 -15.97 3.93
C GLY A 38 -1.47 -17.11 4.83
N GLY A 39 -2.77 -17.17 5.07
CA GLY A 39 -3.45 -18.21 5.84
C GLY A 39 -4.01 -19.37 5.03
N ARG A 40 -3.64 -19.53 3.74
CA ARG A 40 -4.12 -20.63 2.89
C ARG A 40 -3.91 -21.96 3.62
N ASP A 41 -4.84 -22.88 3.50
CA ASP A 41 -4.92 -24.15 4.23
C ASP A 41 -5.14 -24.00 5.75
N GLY A 42 -5.45 -22.81 6.21
CA GLY A 42 -5.78 -22.52 7.59
C GLY A 42 -7.28 -22.51 7.87
N LYS A 43 -7.65 -22.17 9.08
CA LYS A 43 -9.06 -22.08 9.49
C LYS A 43 -9.69 -20.77 9.00
N VAL A 44 -10.92 -20.83 8.55
CA VAL A 44 -11.77 -19.66 8.37
C VAL A 44 -12.20 -19.14 9.73
N VAL A 45 -12.10 -17.84 9.95
CA VAL A 45 -12.45 -17.20 11.22
C VAL A 45 -13.26 -15.94 10.93
N HIS A 46 -14.47 -15.89 11.45
CA HIS A 46 -15.41 -14.79 11.31
C HIS A 46 -15.17 -13.69 12.34
N VAL A 47 -15.15 -12.45 11.88
CA VAL A 47 -15.24 -11.27 12.74
C VAL A 47 -16.71 -10.86 12.82
N THR A 48 -17.32 -11.11 13.98
CA THR A 48 -18.76 -10.99 14.18
C THR A 48 -19.17 -9.75 14.98
N ASN A 49 -18.20 -8.98 15.48
CA ASN A 49 -18.49 -7.73 16.18
C ASN A 49 -17.32 -6.73 16.04
N LEU A 50 -17.61 -5.45 16.36
CA LEU A 50 -16.65 -4.33 16.26
C LEU A 50 -15.90 -4.05 17.58
N ASN A 51 -15.97 -4.94 18.56
CA ASN A 51 -15.26 -4.79 19.82
C ASN A 51 -13.74 -4.89 19.58
N ASP A 52 -12.96 -4.17 20.40
CA ASP A 52 -11.49 -4.29 20.35
C ASP A 52 -11.00 -5.69 20.67
N SER A 53 -11.66 -6.39 21.61
CA SER A 53 -11.20 -7.69 22.11
C SER A 53 -12.38 -8.59 22.51
N GLY A 54 -12.08 -9.86 22.80
CA GLY A 54 -13.05 -10.89 23.16
C GLY A 54 -13.48 -11.73 21.95
N THR A 55 -14.36 -12.69 22.21
CA THR A 55 -14.85 -13.62 21.19
C THR A 55 -15.50 -12.87 20.03
N GLY A 56 -15.16 -13.26 18.79
CA GLY A 56 -15.68 -12.66 17.57
C GLY A 56 -15.07 -11.30 17.21
N SER A 57 -14.12 -10.77 17.99
CA SER A 57 -13.39 -9.53 17.65
C SER A 57 -12.28 -9.79 16.65
N PHE A 58 -11.91 -8.74 15.90
CA PHE A 58 -10.80 -8.80 14.95
C PHE A 58 -9.45 -9.13 15.64
N ARG A 59 -9.18 -8.55 16.82
CA ARG A 59 -7.97 -8.86 17.59
C ARG A 59 -7.88 -10.34 17.95
N GLU A 60 -8.98 -10.97 18.34
CA GLU A 60 -9.04 -12.41 18.62
C GLU A 60 -8.78 -13.23 17.34
N ALA A 61 -9.34 -12.79 16.22
CA ALA A 61 -9.19 -13.45 14.94
C ALA A 61 -7.73 -13.49 14.47
N VAL A 62 -6.97 -12.39 14.62
CA VAL A 62 -5.60 -12.25 14.09
C VAL A 62 -4.49 -12.62 15.08
N LYS A 63 -4.80 -13.07 16.31
CA LYS A 63 -3.79 -13.38 17.34
C LYS A 63 -2.99 -14.65 17.10
N SER A 64 -3.49 -15.55 16.25
CA SER A 64 -2.86 -16.83 15.94
C SER A 64 -2.83 -17.09 14.45
N GLY A 65 -1.75 -17.68 13.96
CA GLY A 65 -1.54 -17.95 12.54
C GLY A 65 -2.35 -19.09 11.95
N LYS A 66 -2.19 -19.30 10.65
CA LYS A 66 -2.93 -20.25 9.82
C LYS A 66 -4.44 -20.00 9.86
N ARG A 67 -4.82 -18.76 9.51
CA ARG A 67 -6.23 -18.33 9.48
C ARG A 67 -6.53 -17.49 8.25
N ILE A 68 -7.72 -17.67 7.73
CA ILE A 68 -8.36 -16.80 6.74
C ILE A 68 -9.46 -16.04 7.48
N ILE A 69 -9.38 -14.72 7.47
CA ILE A 69 -10.28 -13.85 8.24
C ILE A 69 -11.31 -13.24 7.30
N VAL A 70 -12.59 -13.52 7.59
CA VAL A 70 -13.76 -12.95 6.93
C VAL A 70 -14.58 -12.10 7.90
N PHE A 71 -15.44 -11.22 7.38
CA PHE A 71 -16.15 -10.24 8.20
C PHE A 71 -17.67 -10.32 7.99
N ASP A 72 -18.41 -10.51 9.08
CA ASP A 72 -19.87 -10.46 9.11
C ASP A 72 -20.41 -9.09 9.52
N VAL A 73 -19.52 -8.20 9.89
CA VAL A 73 -19.84 -6.83 10.35
C VAL A 73 -19.01 -5.80 9.59
N ALA A 74 -19.50 -4.57 9.55
CA ALA A 74 -18.81 -3.42 9.02
C ALA A 74 -18.90 -2.22 9.95
N GLY A 75 -17.88 -1.38 9.93
CA GLY A 75 -17.81 -0.19 10.75
C GLY A 75 -16.41 0.05 11.31
N VAL A 76 -16.34 0.80 12.40
CA VAL A 76 -15.10 1.16 13.06
C VAL A 76 -14.81 0.24 14.22
N ILE A 77 -13.63 -0.38 14.20
CA ILE A 77 -13.06 -1.08 15.34
C ILE A 77 -12.15 -0.09 16.08
N ALA A 78 -12.61 0.37 17.23
CA ALA A 78 -11.90 1.32 18.11
C ALA A 78 -10.87 0.55 18.95
N LEU A 79 -9.65 0.40 18.44
CA LEU A 79 -8.56 -0.28 19.13
C LEU A 79 -8.23 0.42 20.46
N LYS A 80 -7.85 -0.36 21.47
CA LYS A 80 -7.43 0.10 22.81
C LYS A 80 -5.92 -0.08 23.05
N SER A 81 -5.24 -0.75 22.14
CA SER A 81 -3.78 -0.95 22.12
C SER A 81 -3.35 -1.33 20.70
N ASP A 82 -2.05 -1.28 20.44
CA ASP A 82 -1.48 -1.72 19.18
C ASP A 82 -1.95 -3.12 18.82
N LEU A 83 -2.22 -3.33 17.53
CA LEU A 83 -2.68 -4.60 17.01
C LEU A 83 -1.53 -5.29 16.25
N LYS A 84 -1.06 -6.39 16.80
CA LYS A 84 -0.09 -7.27 16.14
C LYS A 84 -0.82 -8.42 15.46
N ILE A 85 -0.62 -8.56 14.16
CA ILE A 85 -1.15 -9.66 13.37
C ILE A 85 -0.13 -10.80 13.41
N ALA A 86 -0.59 -12.01 13.73
CA ALA A 86 0.28 -13.18 13.74
C ALA A 86 0.80 -13.53 12.34
N ASP A 87 1.81 -14.39 12.28
CA ASP A 87 2.33 -14.91 11.01
C ASP A 87 1.30 -15.83 10.33
N ASN A 88 1.34 -15.92 9.00
CA ASN A 88 0.48 -16.80 8.19
C ASN A 88 -1.02 -16.45 8.33
N ILE A 89 -1.38 -15.22 8.04
CA ILE A 89 -2.76 -14.72 8.07
C ILE A 89 -3.14 -14.16 6.69
N THR A 90 -4.36 -14.52 6.26
CA THR A 90 -5.05 -13.82 5.15
C THR A 90 -6.22 -13.03 5.73
N ILE A 91 -6.31 -11.75 5.43
CA ILE A 91 -7.41 -10.86 5.84
C ILE A 91 -8.15 -10.43 4.59
N LEU A 92 -9.39 -10.86 4.47
CA LEU A 92 -10.28 -10.59 3.34
C LEU A 92 -11.26 -9.48 3.69
N GLY A 93 -10.76 -8.23 3.78
CA GLY A 93 -11.58 -7.06 4.11
C GLY A 93 -12.74 -6.82 3.14
N GLN A 94 -12.63 -7.29 1.89
CA GLN A 94 -13.68 -7.24 0.88
C GLN A 94 -14.91 -8.09 1.20
N THR A 95 -14.81 -9.06 2.12
CA THR A 95 -15.96 -9.85 2.56
C THR A 95 -16.86 -9.10 3.54
N ALA A 96 -16.38 -8.00 4.12
CA ALA A 96 -17.19 -7.19 5.02
C ALA A 96 -18.42 -6.61 4.29
N PRO A 97 -19.60 -6.53 4.97
CA PRO A 97 -20.70 -5.75 4.42
C PRO A 97 -20.33 -4.27 4.29
N LEU A 98 -21.12 -3.50 3.56
CA LEU A 98 -20.91 -2.05 3.46
C LEU A 98 -21.09 -1.37 4.84
N PRO A 99 -20.24 -0.42 5.21
CA PRO A 99 -19.21 0.25 4.42
C PRO A 99 -17.78 -0.33 4.54
N GLY A 100 -17.60 -1.58 4.93
CA GLY A 100 -16.29 -2.19 5.16
C GLY A 100 -15.71 -1.86 6.54
N ILE A 101 -14.45 -2.22 6.77
CA ILE A 101 -13.78 -2.14 8.09
C ILE A 101 -12.80 -0.99 8.15
N THR A 102 -12.87 -0.23 9.23
CA THR A 102 -11.90 0.82 9.59
C THR A 102 -11.33 0.56 10.99
N LEU A 103 -9.99 0.50 11.10
CA LEU A 103 -9.28 0.38 12.37
C LEU A 103 -8.81 1.76 12.84
N ARG A 104 -9.05 2.12 14.10
CA ARG A 104 -8.72 3.44 14.65
C ARG A 104 -7.88 3.37 15.93
N TYR A 105 -7.18 4.47 16.20
CA TYR A 105 -6.55 4.90 17.45
C TYR A 105 -5.19 4.27 17.77
N PHE A 106 -4.86 3.12 17.25
CA PHE A 106 -3.58 2.47 17.54
C PHE A 106 -2.93 1.90 16.28
N THR A 107 -1.66 1.59 16.39
CA THR A 107 -0.83 1.06 15.30
C THR A 107 -1.22 -0.38 14.95
N VAL A 108 -1.21 -0.70 13.67
CA VAL A 108 -1.41 -2.07 13.17
C VAL A 108 -0.10 -2.60 12.58
N GLN A 109 0.35 -3.76 13.05
CA GLN A 109 1.62 -4.36 12.66
C GLN A 109 1.42 -5.75 12.05
N PRO A 110 1.72 -5.97 10.76
CA PRO A 110 1.64 -7.29 10.14
C PRO A 110 2.77 -8.22 10.63
N GLY A 111 2.51 -9.53 10.59
CA GLY A 111 3.50 -10.60 10.79
C GLY A 111 4.19 -11.02 9.48
N ASN A 112 4.90 -12.16 9.52
CA ASN A 112 5.40 -12.80 8.31
C ASN A 112 4.25 -13.48 7.54
N ASN A 113 4.41 -13.58 6.24
CA ASN A 113 3.49 -14.30 5.38
C ASN A 113 2.04 -13.85 5.59
N ASN A 114 1.79 -12.53 5.42
CA ASN A 114 0.46 -11.95 5.57
C ASN A 114 -0.07 -11.41 4.23
N ILE A 115 -1.33 -11.70 3.95
CA ILE A 115 -2.14 -11.11 2.87
C ILE A 115 -3.18 -10.21 3.53
N ILE A 116 -3.19 -8.91 3.21
CA ILE A 116 -4.10 -7.94 3.83
C ILE A 116 -4.76 -7.12 2.72
N ARG A 117 -6.08 -7.23 2.60
CA ARG A 117 -6.85 -6.65 1.51
C ARG A 117 -8.04 -5.82 2.00
N PHE A 118 -8.29 -4.69 1.36
CA PHE A 118 -9.49 -3.84 1.51
C PHE A 118 -9.79 -3.38 2.93
N LEU A 119 -8.77 -3.07 3.73
CA LEU A 119 -8.91 -2.49 5.07
C LEU A 119 -8.55 -1.00 5.06
N ARG A 120 -9.16 -0.24 5.99
CA ARG A 120 -8.73 1.12 6.33
C ARG A 120 -8.07 1.13 7.69
N ILE A 121 -6.91 1.75 7.79
CA ILE A 121 -6.20 2.01 9.04
C ILE A 121 -6.05 3.52 9.17
N ARG A 122 -6.95 4.11 9.96
CA ARG A 122 -7.02 5.56 10.21
C ARG A 122 -6.75 5.82 11.68
N ARG A 123 -5.46 5.89 12.07
CA ARG A 123 -5.06 5.88 13.46
C ARG A 123 -5.70 7.01 14.28
N GLY A 124 -5.45 8.25 13.95
CA GLY A 124 -5.84 9.42 14.74
C GLY A 124 -5.01 9.63 16.00
N GLU A 125 -5.09 10.84 16.59
CA GLU A 125 -4.37 11.23 17.79
C GLU A 125 -5.23 11.18 19.06
N GLU A 126 -6.53 10.98 18.92
CA GLU A 126 -7.52 11.27 19.98
C GLU A 126 -7.42 10.36 21.22
N LYS A 127 -6.83 9.17 21.08
CA LYS A 127 -6.71 8.20 22.17
C LYS A 127 -5.27 8.04 22.68
N ASN A 128 -4.27 8.31 21.85
CA ASN A 128 -2.86 8.15 22.20
C ASN A 128 -2.00 9.18 21.46
N ILE A 129 -1.96 10.37 22.00
CA ILE A 129 -1.41 11.57 21.36
C ILE A 129 0.13 11.64 21.40
N ASN A 130 0.79 11.05 22.41
CA ASN A 130 2.21 11.30 22.69
C ASN A 130 3.14 10.13 22.35
N ASP A 131 2.68 9.14 21.62
CA ASP A 131 3.49 7.94 21.37
C ASP A 131 4.39 8.06 20.12
N GLY A 132 4.17 9.06 19.26
CA GLY A 132 4.92 9.22 18.01
C GLY A 132 4.77 8.06 17.05
N ALA A 133 3.64 7.37 17.06
CA ALA A 133 3.48 6.13 16.33
C ALA A 133 2.94 6.30 14.93
N ASP A 134 3.35 5.37 14.06
CA ASP A 134 2.84 5.17 12.71
C ASP A 134 1.41 4.62 12.73
N ALA A 135 0.66 4.82 11.67
CA ALA A 135 -0.61 4.12 11.51
C ALA A 135 -0.38 2.63 11.25
N THR A 136 0.60 2.31 10.40
CA THR A 136 1.08 0.93 10.20
C THR A 136 2.57 0.92 9.87
N TRP A 137 3.27 -0.05 10.40
CA TRP A 137 4.68 -0.25 10.07
C TRP A 137 5.14 -1.69 10.29
N GLN A 138 6.21 -2.08 9.61
CA GLN A 138 6.93 -3.32 9.91
C GLN A 138 8.32 -3.33 9.30
N ARG A 139 9.21 -4.10 9.92
CA ARG A 139 10.56 -4.37 9.43
C ARG A 139 10.99 -5.77 9.81
N ASN A 140 12.02 -6.29 9.13
CA ASN A 140 12.60 -7.62 9.38
C ASN A 140 11.58 -8.76 9.22
N LYS A 141 10.62 -8.62 8.29
CA LYS A 141 9.63 -9.65 7.98
C LYS A 141 9.81 -10.15 6.54
N THR A 142 9.25 -11.32 6.29
CA THR A 142 9.25 -11.94 4.96
C THR A 142 7.83 -12.27 4.54
N GLY A 143 7.50 -11.89 3.30
CA GLY A 143 6.22 -12.21 2.69
C GLY A 143 5.08 -11.38 3.27
N ILE A 144 4.90 -10.17 2.80
CA ILE A 144 3.75 -9.32 3.14
C ILE A 144 3.21 -8.71 1.85
N ILE A 145 1.90 -8.80 1.66
CA ILE A 145 1.22 -8.06 0.60
C ILE A 145 0.03 -7.28 1.16
N PHE A 146 0.05 -5.96 0.94
CA PHE A 146 -1.12 -5.09 1.10
C PHE A 146 -1.72 -4.81 -0.26
N ASP A 147 -3.04 -4.98 -0.38
CA ASP A 147 -3.78 -4.76 -1.60
C ASP A 147 -5.04 -3.94 -1.32
N HIS A 148 -5.20 -2.81 -2.02
CA HIS A 148 -6.37 -1.93 -1.89
C HIS A 148 -6.68 -1.53 -0.44
N CYS A 149 -5.65 -1.18 0.35
CA CYS A 149 -5.81 -0.68 1.71
C CYS A 149 -5.67 0.85 1.77
N SER A 150 -6.30 1.49 2.74
CA SER A 150 -6.19 2.92 2.98
C SER A 150 -5.55 3.20 4.33
N PHE A 151 -4.51 4.03 4.34
CA PHE A 151 -3.76 4.41 5.54
C PHE A 151 -3.77 5.93 5.71
N SER A 152 -4.07 6.42 6.93
CA SER A 152 -4.08 7.86 7.22
C SER A 152 -4.01 8.18 8.71
N TRP A 153 -3.82 9.48 9.00
CA TRP A 153 -3.93 10.10 10.34
C TRP A 153 -2.95 9.55 11.35
N SER A 154 -1.71 9.32 10.92
CA SER A 154 -0.62 8.93 11.81
C SER A 154 -0.12 10.12 12.64
N ILE A 155 0.53 9.81 13.74
CA ILE A 155 1.25 10.80 14.57
C ILE A 155 2.68 10.99 14.06
N ASP A 156 3.33 9.93 13.57
CA ASP A 156 4.61 9.96 12.84
C ASP A 156 4.37 9.56 11.38
N GLU A 157 4.84 8.44 10.87
CA GLU A 157 4.61 8.00 9.50
C GLU A 157 3.24 7.34 9.31
N VAL A 158 2.65 7.54 8.13
CA VAL A 158 1.41 6.84 7.76
C VAL A 158 1.67 5.35 7.57
N ALA A 159 2.67 4.99 6.77
CA ALA A 159 2.97 3.59 6.46
C ALA A 159 4.47 3.40 6.21
N SER A 160 5.17 2.74 7.12
CA SER A 160 6.62 2.53 7.03
C SER A 160 6.97 1.06 6.92
N PHE A 161 7.55 0.67 5.77
CA PHE A 161 7.97 -0.71 5.50
C PHE A 161 9.37 -0.72 4.93
N TYR A 162 10.32 -1.25 5.70
CA TYR A 162 11.73 -1.34 5.30
C TYR A 162 12.40 -2.55 5.91
N ASP A 163 13.49 -3.01 5.29
CA ASP A 163 14.21 -4.25 5.65
C ASP A 163 13.31 -5.50 5.63
N ASN A 164 12.24 -5.46 4.86
CA ASN A 164 11.40 -6.62 4.60
C ASN A 164 11.89 -7.34 3.35
N ASN A 165 11.55 -8.61 3.21
CA ASN A 165 11.83 -9.41 2.03
C ASN A 165 10.51 -9.93 1.42
N ASN A 166 10.42 -10.00 0.10
CA ASN A 166 9.17 -10.37 -0.60
C ASN A 166 7.98 -9.55 -0.14
N PHE A 167 8.12 -8.22 -0.24
CA PHE A 167 7.11 -7.24 0.18
C PHE A 167 6.42 -6.61 -1.03
N THR A 168 5.10 -6.45 -0.96
CA THR A 168 4.34 -5.62 -1.90
C THR A 168 3.32 -4.75 -1.17
N MET A 169 3.24 -3.49 -1.58
CA MET A 169 2.12 -2.59 -1.31
C MET A 169 1.58 -2.09 -2.64
N GLN A 170 0.39 -2.56 -3.02
CA GLN A 170 -0.24 -2.26 -4.31
C GLN A 170 -1.62 -1.65 -4.14
N TRP A 171 -1.95 -0.68 -4.99
CA TRP A 171 -3.25 -0.03 -5.05
C TRP A 171 -3.71 0.53 -3.70
N CYS A 172 -2.79 0.94 -2.84
CA CYS A 172 -3.09 1.49 -1.52
C CYS A 172 -3.14 3.01 -1.54
N THR A 173 -3.83 3.59 -0.56
CA THR A 173 -3.80 5.03 -0.25
C THR A 173 -2.94 5.26 0.99
N VAL A 174 -1.97 6.18 0.90
CA VAL A 174 -1.11 6.65 1.99
C VAL A 174 -1.26 8.16 2.06
N ALA A 175 -2.09 8.66 2.95
CA ALA A 175 -2.45 10.07 2.90
C ALA A 175 -2.70 10.69 4.28
N GLU A 176 -2.57 12.01 4.31
CA GLU A 176 -3.04 12.85 5.40
C GLU A 176 -2.45 12.45 6.77
N SER A 177 -1.10 12.39 6.86
CA SER A 177 -0.43 12.33 8.15
C SER A 177 -0.67 13.62 8.94
N LEU A 178 -0.84 13.51 10.25
CA LEU A 178 -1.08 14.64 11.12
C LEU A 178 0.23 15.41 11.39
N THR A 179 0.23 16.72 11.19
CA THR A 179 1.47 17.50 11.27
C THR A 179 1.79 17.94 12.72
N ASN A 180 0.79 18.33 13.49
CA ASN A 180 0.96 18.75 14.88
C ASN A 180 0.00 17.99 15.83
N PRO A 181 0.04 16.66 15.84
CA PRO A 181 -0.85 15.87 16.69
C PRO A 181 -0.42 15.82 18.16
N GLY A 182 0.77 16.36 18.49
CA GLY A 182 1.39 16.26 19.81
C GLY A 182 2.60 15.34 19.86
N HIS A 183 3.23 15.05 18.72
CA HIS A 183 4.45 14.26 18.65
C HIS A 183 5.58 14.88 19.48
N SER A 184 6.32 14.06 20.25
CA SER A 184 7.36 14.52 21.18
C SER A 184 8.52 15.30 20.54
N LYS A 185 8.77 15.08 19.24
CA LYS A 185 9.78 15.80 18.44
C LYS A 185 9.25 17.06 17.75
N GLY A 186 7.98 17.43 17.99
CA GLY A 186 7.32 18.55 17.32
C GLY A 186 6.61 18.16 16.03
N ALA A 187 6.51 19.07 15.07
CA ALA A 187 5.78 18.86 13.82
C ALA A 187 6.30 17.65 13.02
N HIS A 188 5.40 16.69 12.74
CA HIS A 188 5.68 15.44 12.04
C HIS A 188 4.47 15.07 11.15
N GLY A 189 4.52 15.30 9.88
CA GLY A 189 3.45 14.95 8.93
C GLY A 189 4.02 14.07 7.81
N TYR A 190 4.36 12.81 8.12
CA TYR A 190 5.21 11.99 7.27
C TYR A 190 4.43 10.84 6.60
N GLY A 191 4.72 10.59 5.31
CA GLY A 191 4.14 9.49 4.56
C GLY A 191 4.69 8.15 4.97
N GLY A 192 5.98 7.90 4.74
CA GLY A 192 6.57 6.62 5.13
C GLY A 192 8.04 6.46 4.77
N ILE A 193 8.69 5.53 5.46
CA ILE A 193 10.02 5.02 5.12
C ILE A 193 9.82 3.71 4.34
N TRP A 194 10.26 3.69 3.08
CA TRP A 194 10.09 2.54 2.19
C TRP A 194 11.43 1.98 1.76
N GLY A 195 11.61 0.69 1.97
CA GLY A 195 12.83 -0.02 1.67
C GLY A 195 12.58 -1.52 1.66
N GLY A 196 13.65 -2.28 1.54
CA GLY A 196 13.60 -3.73 1.62
C GLY A 196 14.54 -4.42 0.67
N LYS A 197 14.74 -5.70 0.91
CA LYS A 197 15.63 -6.53 0.09
C LYS A 197 15.03 -6.83 -1.26
N LEU A 198 13.74 -7.18 -1.25
CA LEU A 198 12.89 -7.32 -2.44
C LEU A 198 11.55 -6.68 -2.08
N ALA A 199 11.34 -5.43 -2.47
CA ALA A 199 10.15 -4.66 -2.11
C ALA A 199 9.56 -3.94 -3.32
N SER A 200 8.25 -4.08 -3.51
CA SER A 200 7.48 -3.42 -4.56
C SER A 200 6.43 -2.50 -3.97
N PHE A 201 6.41 -1.27 -4.46
CA PHE A 201 5.40 -0.26 -4.13
C PHE A 201 4.84 0.26 -5.44
N HIS A 202 3.62 -0.14 -5.81
CA HIS A 202 3.09 0.24 -7.12
C HIS A 202 1.61 0.58 -7.09
N HIS A 203 1.22 1.47 -7.98
CA HIS A 203 -0.15 1.95 -8.13
C HIS A 203 -0.74 2.52 -6.83
N ASN A 204 0.09 3.09 -5.96
CA ASN A 204 -0.37 3.70 -4.72
C ASN A 204 -0.66 5.18 -4.91
N PHE A 205 -1.66 5.68 -4.21
CA PHE A 205 -1.89 7.09 -4.01
C PHE A 205 -1.14 7.58 -2.76
N ILE A 206 -0.38 8.67 -2.89
CA ILE A 206 0.41 9.26 -1.82
C ILE A 206 0.07 10.75 -1.78
N GLY A 207 -0.61 11.21 -0.73
CA GLY A 207 -1.14 12.56 -0.76
C GLY A 207 -1.22 13.29 0.56
N HIS A 208 -1.24 14.63 0.50
CA HIS A 208 -1.43 15.50 1.66
C HIS A 208 -0.42 15.25 2.78
N LEU A 209 0.86 15.25 2.44
CA LEU A 209 1.96 14.96 3.35
C LEU A 209 2.92 16.14 3.45
N MET A 210 3.40 16.41 4.65
CA MET A 210 4.45 17.40 4.85
C MET A 210 5.80 16.87 4.33
N ASN A 211 6.09 15.57 4.54
CA ASN A 211 7.37 14.97 4.19
C ASN A 211 7.27 13.45 3.95
N ARG A 212 8.36 12.82 3.50
CA ARG A 212 8.49 11.37 3.28
C ARG A 212 7.39 10.81 2.38
N GLY A 213 7.28 11.36 1.19
CA GLY A 213 6.34 10.88 0.19
C GLY A 213 6.94 10.11 -1.00
N PRO A 214 7.65 8.94 -0.80
CA PRO A 214 8.21 8.37 0.41
C PRO A 214 9.67 8.80 0.68
N ARG A 215 10.20 8.45 1.86
CA ARG A 215 11.64 8.36 2.09
C ARG A 215 12.11 6.96 1.72
N PHE A 216 12.92 6.85 0.69
CA PHE A 216 13.58 5.57 0.39
C PHE A 216 14.66 5.28 1.41
N ASN A 217 14.75 4.02 1.81
CA ASN A 217 15.73 3.53 2.76
C ASN A 217 16.61 2.50 2.06
N GLY A 218 17.92 2.71 2.13
CA GLY A 218 18.91 1.73 1.74
C GLY A 218 19.24 0.79 2.89
N ALA A 219 20.35 0.05 2.77
CA ALA A 219 20.83 -0.79 3.85
C ALA A 219 20.96 0.04 5.13
N ARG A 220 20.32 -0.43 6.20
CA ARG A 220 20.23 0.32 7.45
C ARG A 220 20.73 -0.56 8.57
N TYR A 221 21.74 -0.11 9.29
CA TYR A 221 22.17 -0.78 10.48
C TYR A 221 21.53 -0.19 11.74
N GLY A 222 21.68 -0.84 12.87
CA GLY A 222 20.81 -0.67 14.02
C GLY A 222 19.65 -1.65 13.97
N TRP A 223 19.47 -2.36 12.87
CA TRP A 223 18.58 -3.52 12.81
C TRP A 223 19.22 -4.67 13.55
N THR A 224 18.43 -5.44 14.27
CA THR A 224 18.92 -6.62 14.97
C THR A 224 19.64 -7.62 14.05
N GLY A 225 19.28 -7.66 12.77
CA GLY A 225 19.96 -8.46 11.76
C GLY A 225 21.33 -7.93 11.35
N TYR A 226 21.61 -6.65 11.50
CA TYR A 226 22.84 -6.03 11.03
C TYR A 226 23.87 -5.79 12.15
N THR A 227 23.47 -5.36 13.32
CA THR A 227 24.38 -5.02 14.41
C THR A 227 24.69 -6.18 15.34
N SER A 228 23.73 -7.09 15.56
CA SER A 228 23.89 -8.24 16.45
C SER A 228 24.35 -9.51 15.74
N ASN A 229 24.30 -9.56 14.42
CA ASN A 229 24.67 -10.73 13.67
C ASN A 229 26.20 -10.73 13.45
N LYS A 230 26.90 -11.58 14.19
CA LYS A 230 28.35 -11.80 14.03
C LYS A 230 28.75 -12.18 12.59
N ASN A 231 27.81 -12.53 11.74
CA ASN A 231 28.02 -12.86 10.34
C ASN A 231 28.11 -11.64 9.44
N TYR A 232 27.80 -10.44 9.91
CA TYR A 232 28.08 -9.20 9.17
C TYR A 232 29.55 -8.79 9.35
N SER A 233 30.46 -9.66 8.99
CA SER A 233 31.84 -9.26 8.72
C SER A 233 31.88 -8.32 7.51
N THR A 234 32.93 -7.53 7.38
CA THR A 234 33.11 -6.57 6.26
C THR A 234 32.85 -7.20 4.88
N TYR A 235 33.09 -8.50 4.74
CA TYR A 235 32.85 -9.26 3.51
C TYR A 235 31.35 -9.45 3.20
N GLN A 236 30.50 -9.62 4.18
CA GLN A 236 29.05 -9.83 3.98
C GLN A 236 28.30 -8.53 3.65
N TRP A 237 28.79 -7.39 4.07
CA TRP A 237 28.22 -6.09 3.73
C TRP A 237 28.22 -5.82 2.22
N LYS A 238 29.22 -6.25 1.48
CA LYS A 238 29.29 -6.11 0.02
C LYS A 238 28.03 -6.59 -0.69
N ASN A 239 27.53 -7.78 -0.30
CA ASN A 239 26.33 -8.34 -0.92
C ASN A 239 25.04 -7.76 -0.32
N THR A 240 25.10 -7.26 0.91
CA THR A 240 23.93 -6.72 1.60
C THR A 240 23.45 -5.43 0.96
N VAL A 241 24.35 -4.51 0.62
CA VAL A 241 23.98 -3.25 -0.03
C VAL A 241 23.35 -3.49 -1.39
N GLN A 242 23.86 -4.42 -2.18
CA GLN A 242 23.25 -4.78 -3.46
C GLN A 242 21.92 -5.53 -3.31
N ALA A 243 21.69 -6.18 -2.17
CA ALA A 243 20.45 -6.92 -1.93
C ALA A 243 19.28 -6.01 -1.55
N GLU A 244 19.52 -4.74 -1.19
CA GLU A 244 18.46 -3.77 -0.97
C GLU A 244 17.89 -3.30 -2.31
N ASN A 245 16.69 -3.79 -2.65
CA ASN A 245 16.03 -3.51 -3.92
C ASN A 245 14.61 -3.00 -3.69
N VAL A 246 14.35 -1.81 -4.18
CA VAL A 246 13.02 -1.18 -4.12
C VAL A 246 12.55 -0.89 -5.53
N ASP A 247 11.37 -1.38 -5.87
CA ASP A 247 10.69 -1.02 -7.11
C ASP A 247 9.49 -0.11 -6.79
N PHE A 248 9.61 1.16 -7.16
CA PHE A 248 8.60 2.20 -6.96
C PHE A 248 8.09 2.67 -8.31
N ARG A 249 6.86 2.24 -8.67
CA ARG A 249 6.30 2.53 -9.99
C ARG A 249 4.81 2.81 -10.01
N ASN A 250 4.38 3.54 -11.02
CA ASN A 250 2.98 3.85 -11.28
C ASN A 250 2.23 4.41 -10.07
N CYS A 251 2.95 5.03 -9.13
CA CYS A 251 2.35 5.72 -7.98
C CYS A 251 2.00 7.16 -8.35
N VAL A 252 1.00 7.71 -7.68
CA VAL A 252 0.57 9.09 -7.82
C VAL A 252 0.87 9.85 -6.53
N MET A 253 1.69 10.89 -6.63
CA MET A 253 1.95 11.82 -5.54
C MET A 253 1.14 13.09 -5.76
N TYR A 254 0.32 13.47 -4.79
CA TYR A 254 -0.45 14.70 -4.81
C TYR A 254 -0.28 15.51 -3.53
N ASN A 255 0.02 16.80 -3.66
CA ASN A 255 0.15 17.73 -2.53
C ASN A 255 1.09 17.22 -1.43
N ALA A 256 2.13 16.46 -1.80
CA ALA A 256 3.17 15.95 -0.93
C ALA A 256 4.35 16.93 -0.95
N GLN A 257 4.47 17.77 0.07
CA GLN A 257 5.45 18.87 0.12
C GLN A 257 6.90 18.37 0.07
N GLY A 258 7.21 17.32 0.83
CA GLY A 258 8.47 16.62 0.77
C GLY A 258 8.35 15.40 -0.14
N THR A 259 8.57 15.59 -1.43
CA THR A 259 8.59 14.52 -2.44
C THR A 259 9.55 13.39 -2.06
N CYS A 260 9.66 12.37 -2.89
CA CYS A 260 10.58 11.26 -2.68
C CYS A 260 12.00 11.75 -2.38
N TYR A 261 12.66 11.09 -1.46
CA TYR A 261 14.10 11.27 -1.28
C TYR A 261 14.76 9.96 -0.81
N GLY A 262 16.01 9.78 -1.22
CA GLY A 262 16.82 8.65 -0.78
C GLY A 262 17.42 8.90 0.58
N GLY A 263 17.23 7.95 1.50
CA GLY A 263 17.99 7.90 2.74
C GLY A 263 19.41 7.35 2.51
N PRO A 264 20.32 7.53 3.45
CA PRO A 264 21.67 6.97 3.39
C PRO A 264 21.62 5.43 3.50
N GLY A 265 22.72 4.79 3.17
CA GLY A 265 22.92 3.37 3.41
C GLY A 265 23.04 2.52 2.16
N GLY A 266 23.01 3.11 0.98
CA GLY A 266 23.12 2.37 -0.29
C GLY A 266 21.86 1.56 -0.62
N GLY A 267 21.91 0.80 -1.72
CA GLY A 267 20.81 0.03 -2.25
C GLY A 267 20.49 0.41 -3.70
N GLN A 268 19.50 -0.23 -4.28
CA GLN A 268 19.07 -0.04 -5.65
C GLN A 268 17.57 0.30 -5.70
N ILE A 269 17.22 1.40 -6.34
CA ILE A 269 15.87 1.92 -6.34
C ILE A 269 15.43 2.21 -7.77
N ASN A 270 14.30 1.63 -8.18
CA ASN A 270 13.61 1.99 -9.42
C ASN A 270 12.56 3.05 -9.10
N ILE A 271 12.52 4.12 -9.89
CA ILE A 271 11.47 5.16 -9.86
C ILE A 271 10.93 5.26 -11.28
N VAL A 272 9.80 4.55 -11.55
CA VAL A 272 9.34 4.30 -12.92
C VAL A 272 7.88 4.70 -13.11
N ASN A 273 7.63 5.52 -14.12
CA ASN A 273 6.27 5.87 -14.57
C ASN A 273 5.36 6.39 -13.44
N ASN A 274 5.90 7.16 -12.49
CA ASN A 274 5.11 7.80 -11.45
C ASN A 274 4.61 9.16 -11.89
N TYR A 275 3.49 9.61 -11.33
CA TYR A 275 2.91 10.93 -11.58
C TYR A 275 3.02 11.81 -10.34
N TYR A 276 3.72 12.92 -10.46
CA TYR A 276 3.96 13.91 -9.40
C TYR A 276 3.14 15.17 -9.68
N LYS A 277 2.04 15.34 -8.94
CA LYS A 277 1.18 16.51 -9.05
C LYS A 277 1.35 17.43 -7.85
N ALA A 278 1.88 18.61 -8.08
CA ALA A 278 1.96 19.64 -7.05
C ALA A 278 0.56 20.11 -6.67
N GLY A 279 0.31 20.22 -5.36
CA GLY A 279 -0.96 20.73 -4.83
C GLY A 279 -0.81 22.09 -4.16
N PRO A 280 -1.87 22.64 -3.58
CA PRO A 280 -1.91 24.01 -3.05
C PRO A 280 -0.86 24.30 -1.97
N SER A 281 -0.43 23.28 -1.21
CA SER A 281 0.58 23.47 -0.16
C SER A 281 1.97 23.81 -0.72
N HIS A 282 2.26 23.48 -1.99
CA HIS A 282 3.54 23.77 -2.63
C HIS A 282 3.75 25.25 -2.92
N SER A 283 2.70 26.05 -2.96
CA SER A 283 2.79 27.50 -3.17
C SER A 283 3.09 28.28 -1.89
N LEU A 284 3.04 27.66 -0.72
CA LEU A 284 3.30 28.32 0.54
C LEU A 284 4.81 28.42 0.83
N LYS A 285 5.21 29.58 1.36
CA LYS A 285 6.55 29.77 1.91
C LYS A 285 6.65 29.06 3.29
N SER A 286 7.86 28.64 3.66
CA SER A 286 8.13 28.17 5.02
C SER A 286 7.85 29.31 6.01
N THR A 287 6.96 29.12 6.97
CA THR A 287 6.63 30.11 7.98
C THR A 287 6.69 29.47 9.37
N THR A 288 7.06 30.27 10.37
CA THR A 288 6.84 29.91 11.77
C THR A 288 5.45 30.41 12.15
N GLN A 289 4.55 29.51 12.55
CA GLN A 289 3.22 29.87 13.01
C GLN A 289 3.04 29.40 14.45
N ASN A 290 2.56 30.28 15.32
CA ASN A 290 2.35 30.01 16.75
C ASN A 290 3.58 29.40 17.45
N GLY A 291 4.80 29.85 17.09
CA GLY A 291 6.04 29.33 17.63
C GLY A 291 6.48 27.97 17.10
N ILE A 292 5.71 27.35 16.22
CA ILE A 292 6.03 26.07 15.58
C ILE A 292 6.67 26.35 14.23
N LYS A 293 7.91 25.92 14.09
CA LYS A 293 8.58 25.89 12.79
C LYS A 293 7.99 24.74 11.99
N VAL A 294 7.19 25.06 11.00
CA VAL A 294 6.75 24.08 10.00
C VAL A 294 7.98 23.73 9.15
N ASP A 295 8.65 22.69 9.55
CA ASP A 295 9.75 22.15 8.77
C ASP A 295 9.16 21.44 7.54
N VAL A 296 9.03 22.21 6.50
CA VAL A 296 8.94 21.67 5.16
C VAL A 296 10.35 21.28 4.80
N SER A 297 10.71 20.11 5.19
CA SER A 297 12.01 19.51 5.03
C SER A 297 12.68 19.91 3.73
N THR A 298 13.48 20.88 3.74
CA THR A 298 14.07 21.54 2.58
C THR A 298 13.31 22.80 2.16
N GLY A 299 13.30 23.85 3.01
CA GLY A 299 12.78 25.16 2.63
C GLY A 299 13.38 25.73 1.32
N LYS A 300 14.45 25.11 0.83
CA LYS A 300 15.04 25.41 -0.48
C LYS A 300 14.26 24.80 -1.65
N GLU A 301 13.45 23.77 -1.44
CA GLU A 301 12.88 22.96 -2.52
C GLU A 301 11.35 22.96 -2.57
N ARG A 302 10.65 23.65 -1.66
CA ARG A 302 9.21 23.88 -1.76
C ARG A 302 8.78 24.50 -3.09
N GLY A 303 9.62 25.33 -3.65
CA GLY A 303 9.38 25.92 -4.96
C GLY A 303 9.66 24.97 -6.14
N ASN A 304 10.31 23.84 -5.92
CA ASN A 304 10.59 22.88 -6.97
C ASN A 304 9.45 21.87 -7.11
N GLN A 305 8.40 22.29 -7.80
CA GLN A 305 7.21 21.49 -8.07
C GLN A 305 7.44 20.37 -9.10
N GLU A 306 8.63 20.32 -9.69
CA GLU A 306 9.00 19.33 -10.69
C GLU A 306 10.09 18.37 -10.21
N ARG A 307 10.28 18.25 -8.89
CA ARG A 307 11.25 17.31 -8.34
C ARG A 307 10.71 15.90 -8.32
N ILE A 308 11.46 14.97 -8.92
CA ILE A 308 11.21 13.54 -8.86
C ILE A 308 11.75 12.96 -7.56
N THR A 309 13.01 13.20 -7.23
CA THR A 309 13.62 12.74 -5.98
C THR A 309 14.80 13.61 -5.56
N LEU A 310 15.09 13.59 -4.26
CA LEU A 310 16.34 14.12 -3.71
C LEU A 310 17.25 12.95 -3.35
N VAL A 311 18.41 12.90 -3.95
CA VAL A 311 19.46 11.94 -3.62
C VAL A 311 20.27 12.47 -2.45
N THR A 312 20.23 11.77 -1.30
CA THR A 312 20.86 12.25 -0.08
C THR A 312 21.98 11.35 0.40
N VAL A 313 22.99 11.98 0.97
CA VAL A 313 24.04 11.37 1.79
C VAL A 313 23.89 11.97 3.18
N SER A 314 23.77 11.15 4.23
CA SER A 314 23.67 11.70 5.57
C SER A 314 25.03 12.07 6.12
N THR A 315 25.15 13.29 6.58
CA THR A 315 26.26 13.77 7.39
C THR A 315 25.87 13.98 8.85
N SER A 316 24.69 13.45 9.25
CA SER A 316 24.12 13.77 10.56
C SER A 316 24.77 12.98 11.70
N SER A 317 24.71 13.55 12.89
CA SER A 317 25.16 12.96 14.16
C SER A 317 24.43 11.66 14.56
N ASN A 318 23.41 11.27 13.83
CA ASN A 318 22.67 10.01 14.02
C ASN A 318 23.27 8.84 13.24
N SER A 319 24.44 9.02 12.62
CA SER A 319 25.18 7.92 12.04
C SER A 319 25.57 6.91 13.12
N ASP A 320 25.47 5.62 12.81
CA ASP A 320 26.01 4.58 13.67
C ASP A 320 27.51 4.78 13.78
N LYS A 321 27.99 4.95 15.01
CA LYS A 321 29.41 5.18 15.27
C LYS A 321 30.29 4.00 14.87
N ASN A 322 29.73 2.80 14.77
CA ASN A 322 30.45 1.58 14.40
C ASN A 322 30.57 1.39 12.88
N HIS A 323 29.63 1.98 12.11
CA HIS A 323 29.56 1.82 10.66
C HIS A 323 29.22 3.14 9.96
N PRO A 324 30.02 4.20 10.15
CA PRO A 324 29.75 5.51 9.55
C PRO A 324 29.77 5.48 8.02
N GLU A 325 30.46 4.51 7.41
CA GLU A 325 30.60 4.34 5.98
C GLU A 325 29.25 4.21 5.26
N PHE A 326 28.23 3.64 5.91
CA PHE A 326 26.90 3.52 5.30
C PHE A 326 26.19 4.87 5.13
N TYR A 327 26.45 5.82 6.00
CA TYR A 327 25.85 7.15 5.90
C TYR A 327 26.54 8.05 4.88
N GLU A 328 27.75 7.68 4.47
CA GLU A 328 28.47 8.37 3.40
C GLU A 328 28.05 7.90 2.01
N MET A 329 27.24 6.85 1.92
CA MET A 329 26.73 6.28 0.68
C MET A 329 25.31 6.76 0.41
N THR A 330 24.97 6.90 -0.86
CA THR A 330 23.57 6.98 -1.30
C THR A 330 23.19 5.73 -2.09
N SER A 331 21.89 5.51 -2.26
CA SER A 331 21.39 4.47 -3.16
C SER A 331 21.72 4.78 -4.61
N ARG A 332 21.71 3.75 -5.44
CA ARG A 332 21.77 3.86 -6.90
C ARG A 332 20.35 3.83 -7.46
N TYR A 333 20.12 4.53 -8.55
CA TYR A 333 18.75 4.75 -9.06
C TYR A 333 18.63 4.40 -10.55
N PHE A 334 17.50 3.77 -10.88
CA PHE A 334 16.96 3.72 -12.24
C PHE A 334 15.70 4.58 -12.29
N ILE A 335 15.71 5.66 -13.07
CA ILE A 335 14.62 6.65 -13.12
C ILE A 335 14.18 6.80 -14.56
N ASN A 336 12.92 6.47 -14.85
CA ASN A 336 12.40 6.49 -16.22
C ASN A 336 10.88 6.69 -16.30
N GLY A 337 10.42 7.49 -17.22
CA GLY A 337 9.01 7.65 -17.59
C GLY A 337 8.16 8.47 -16.62
N ASN A 338 8.77 9.20 -15.68
CA ASN A 338 8.03 9.94 -14.66
C ASN A 338 7.52 11.28 -15.19
N THR A 339 6.28 11.62 -14.83
CA THR A 339 5.61 12.88 -15.21
C THR A 339 5.48 13.79 -13.99
N THR A 340 5.67 15.10 -14.19
CA THR A 340 5.40 16.12 -13.16
C THR A 340 4.34 17.10 -13.65
N GLU A 341 3.49 17.57 -12.73
CA GLU A 341 2.48 18.62 -12.98
C GLU A 341 2.59 19.70 -11.89
N THR A 342 2.78 20.95 -12.32
CA THR A 342 2.86 22.10 -11.41
C THR A 342 1.47 22.56 -10.95
N THR A 343 1.41 23.38 -9.89
CA THR A 343 0.14 24.00 -9.43
C THR A 343 -0.54 24.89 -10.48
N LYS A 344 0.17 25.23 -11.56
CA LYS A 344 -0.37 25.98 -12.71
C LYS A 344 -0.83 25.09 -13.86
N GLY A 345 -0.80 23.75 -13.66
CA GLY A 345 -1.20 22.78 -14.66
C GLY A 345 -0.16 22.56 -15.77
N SER A 346 1.09 23.03 -15.62
CA SER A 346 2.16 22.69 -16.56
C SER A 346 2.62 21.26 -16.34
N VAL A 347 2.45 20.41 -17.35
CA VAL A 347 2.82 18.99 -17.34
C VAL A 347 4.15 18.80 -18.06
N THR A 348 5.10 18.12 -17.43
CA THR A 348 6.38 17.72 -18.03
C THR A 348 6.50 16.19 -18.00
N LYS A 349 6.35 15.56 -19.16
CA LYS A 349 6.52 14.12 -19.34
C LYS A 349 8.01 13.76 -19.38
N ASN A 350 8.34 12.56 -18.89
CA ASN A 350 9.72 12.06 -18.84
C ASN A 350 10.67 13.06 -18.17
N LYS A 351 10.24 13.64 -17.07
CA LYS A 351 11.05 14.60 -16.29
C LYS A 351 12.32 13.93 -15.77
N ASP A 352 12.20 12.73 -15.25
CA ASP A 352 13.26 11.79 -14.87
C ASP A 352 14.49 12.46 -14.23
N TRP A 353 15.67 12.25 -14.78
CA TRP A 353 16.92 12.80 -14.23
C TRP A 353 17.00 14.32 -14.20
N LYS A 354 16.19 15.03 -15.01
CA LYS A 354 16.06 16.50 -14.94
C LYS A 354 15.31 16.96 -13.69
N GLY A 355 14.57 16.07 -13.04
CA GLY A 355 13.86 16.31 -11.79
C GLY A 355 14.61 15.79 -10.55
N VAL A 356 15.86 15.37 -10.67
CA VAL A 356 16.67 14.88 -9.56
C VAL A 356 17.50 16.00 -8.95
N SER A 357 17.36 16.18 -7.64
CA SER A 357 18.22 17.06 -6.85
C SER A 357 19.26 16.23 -6.09
N TYR A 358 20.40 16.81 -5.81
CA TYR A 358 21.50 16.17 -5.09
C TYR A 358 21.86 16.95 -3.85
N ASP A 359 22.05 16.25 -2.75
CA ASP A 359 22.57 16.81 -1.50
C ASP A 359 24.11 16.85 -1.50
N LYS A 360 24.69 17.43 -0.48
CA LYS A 360 26.13 17.46 -0.28
C LYS A 360 26.70 16.03 -0.17
N GLY A 361 27.94 15.84 -0.61
CA GLY A 361 28.65 14.57 -0.51
C GLY A 361 28.55 13.68 -1.75
N THR A 362 27.94 14.16 -2.83
CA THR A 362 28.05 13.54 -4.14
C THR A 362 29.28 14.07 -4.89
N TYR A 363 29.78 13.30 -5.85
CA TYR A 363 30.94 13.60 -6.67
C TYR A 363 30.48 13.72 -8.14
N THR A 364 31.00 14.71 -8.86
CA THR A 364 30.72 14.86 -10.29
C THR A 364 31.96 14.51 -11.11
N TYR A 365 31.80 13.67 -12.13
CA TYR A 365 32.84 13.36 -13.09
C TYR A 365 32.20 13.11 -14.47
N ASN A 366 32.70 13.79 -15.51
CA ASN A 366 32.20 13.71 -16.88
C ASN A 366 30.66 13.85 -16.96
N ASN A 367 30.09 14.85 -16.27
CA ASN A 367 28.65 15.13 -16.20
C ASN A 367 27.79 14.02 -15.56
N GLU A 368 28.40 13.01 -14.95
CA GLU A 368 27.73 11.97 -14.19
C GLU A 368 27.96 12.17 -12.70
N ILE A 369 27.01 11.70 -11.89
CA ILE A 369 27.03 11.85 -10.44
C ILE A 369 27.38 10.51 -9.78
N TYR A 370 28.25 10.58 -8.82
CA TYR A 370 28.78 9.44 -8.08
C TYR A 370 28.58 9.59 -6.57
N SER A 371 28.49 8.47 -5.88
CA SER A 371 28.48 8.37 -4.41
C SER A 371 29.77 7.68 -3.94
N ALA A 372 30.28 8.09 -2.79
CA ALA A 372 31.39 7.37 -2.17
C ALA A 372 31.01 5.91 -1.88
N ASP A 373 31.97 5.02 -2.09
CA ASP A 373 31.97 3.63 -1.61
C ASP A 373 33.37 3.22 -1.15
N LYS A 374 33.82 3.87 -0.09
CA LYS A 374 35.19 3.74 0.45
C LYS A 374 35.55 2.32 0.90
N LYS A 375 34.55 1.53 1.28
CA LYS A 375 34.71 0.15 1.80
C LYS A 375 34.32 -0.92 0.79
N ASN A 376 34.08 -0.54 -0.46
CA ASN A 376 33.60 -1.45 -1.51
C ASN A 376 32.34 -2.23 -1.08
N LEU A 377 31.35 -1.52 -0.47
CA LEU A 377 30.14 -2.14 0.04
C LEU A 377 29.19 -2.56 -1.07
N TYR A 378 29.25 -1.91 -2.25
CA TYR A 378 28.56 -2.36 -3.45
C TYR A 378 29.19 -3.61 -4.08
N GLY A 379 30.45 -3.93 -3.71
CA GLY A 379 31.15 -5.11 -4.22
C GLY A 379 31.65 -4.96 -5.66
N ASP A 380 32.28 -6.02 -6.15
CA ASP A 380 33.02 -6.01 -7.42
C ASP A 380 32.10 -6.10 -8.66
N ALA A 381 30.80 -6.39 -8.47
CA ALA A 381 29.81 -6.38 -9.55
C ALA A 381 29.40 -4.96 -10.00
N VAL A 382 29.76 -3.93 -9.24
CA VAL A 382 29.54 -2.53 -9.56
C VAL A 382 30.88 -1.87 -9.88
N GLU A 383 30.96 -1.21 -11.03
CA GLU A 383 32.18 -0.50 -11.43
C GLU A 383 32.48 0.65 -10.47
N HIS A 384 33.69 0.67 -9.94
CA HIS A 384 34.23 1.73 -9.10
C HIS A 384 35.18 2.64 -9.87
N LYS A 385 35.08 3.93 -9.53
CA LYS A 385 35.95 4.96 -10.07
C LYS A 385 36.56 5.78 -8.95
N THR A 386 37.88 6.01 -9.00
CA THR A 386 38.52 6.92 -8.06
C THR A 386 38.32 8.37 -8.51
N ILE A 387 37.68 9.18 -7.66
CA ILE A 387 37.44 10.61 -7.89
C ILE A 387 38.00 11.36 -6.68
N ASN A 388 38.96 12.25 -6.92
CA ASN A 388 39.66 13.00 -5.86
C ASN A 388 40.20 12.10 -4.74
N GLY A 389 40.72 10.93 -5.09
CA GLY A 389 41.28 9.96 -4.12
C GLY A 389 40.23 9.10 -3.40
N VAL A 390 38.95 9.23 -3.70
CA VAL A 390 37.85 8.47 -3.11
C VAL A 390 37.32 7.44 -4.09
N SER A 391 37.14 6.19 -3.64
CA SER A 391 36.44 5.16 -4.40
C SER A 391 34.95 5.48 -4.45
N CYS A 392 34.40 5.57 -5.65
CA CYS A 392 33.03 6.01 -5.91
C CYS A 392 32.32 5.07 -6.89
N VAL A 393 31.01 4.97 -6.77
CA VAL A 393 30.12 4.27 -7.70
C VAL A 393 29.16 5.25 -8.38
N LYS A 394 28.82 4.99 -9.64
CA LYS A 394 27.84 5.81 -10.37
C LYS A 394 26.46 5.66 -9.76
N ILE A 395 25.78 6.77 -9.47
CA ILE A 395 24.44 6.78 -8.89
C ILE A 395 23.39 6.29 -9.89
N LYS A 396 23.49 6.71 -11.15
CA LYS A 396 22.60 6.28 -12.22
C LYS A 396 22.86 4.83 -12.60
N MET A 397 21.81 4.01 -12.57
CA MET A 397 21.81 2.66 -13.13
C MET A 397 21.32 2.68 -14.58
N ASP A 398 21.98 1.93 -15.47
CA ASP A 398 21.61 1.83 -16.87
C ASP A 398 20.49 0.79 -17.08
N VAL A 399 20.34 -0.14 -16.15
CA VAL A 399 19.26 -1.14 -16.11
C VAL A 399 18.56 -1.10 -14.76
N PRO A 400 17.26 -1.41 -14.69
CA PRO A 400 16.56 -1.44 -13.41
C PRO A 400 17.09 -2.52 -12.48
N ALA A 401 16.97 -2.26 -11.17
CA ALA A 401 17.09 -3.30 -10.15
C ALA A 401 16.02 -4.39 -10.37
N PRO A 402 16.19 -5.59 -9.81
CA PRO A 402 15.19 -6.64 -9.91
C PRO A 402 13.79 -6.15 -9.56
N THR A 403 12.81 -6.49 -10.37
CA THR A 403 11.40 -6.20 -10.15
C THR A 403 10.65 -7.53 -10.02
N GLY A 404 9.59 -7.56 -9.23
CA GLY A 404 8.63 -8.65 -9.31
C GLY A 404 7.87 -8.67 -10.65
N VAL A 405 6.96 -9.61 -10.80
CA VAL A 405 6.00 -9.61 -11.90
C VAL A 405 5.00 -8.48 -11.66
N ILE A 406 4.99 -7.45 -12.49
CA ILE A 406 4.20 -6.22 -12.27
C ILE A 406 3.65 -5.70 -13.59
N THR A 407 2.35 -5.42 -13.61
CA THR A 407 1.67 -4.61 -14.63
C THR A 407 2.24 -3.18 -14.60
N THR A 408 2.51 -2.63 -15.76
CA THR A 408 3.13 -1.31 -15.88
C THR A 408 2.33 -0.43 -16.85
N HIS A 409 1.91 0.73 -16.39
CA HIS A 409 1.25 1.79 -17.16
C HIS A 409 2.22 2.92 -17.50
N THR A 410 1.85 3.79 -18.43
CA THR A 410 2.46 5.13 -18.48
C THR A 410 2.13 5.92 -17.21
N ALA A 411 2.88 6.98 -16.91
CA ALA A 411 2.57 7.83 -15.76
C ALA A 411 1.17 8.46 -15.85
N ASP A 412 0.75 8.87 -17.04
CA ASP A 412 -0.56 9.49 -17.26
C ASP A 412 -1.72 8.50 -17.07
N GLU A 413 -1.57 7.26 -17.55
CA GLU A 413 -2.55 6.19 -17.30
C GLU A 413 -2.57 5.81 -15.82
N ALA A 414 -1.40 5.68 -15.19
CA ALA A 414 -1.29 5.43 -13.76
C ALA A 414 -2.05 6.48 -12.92
N PHE A 415 -1.96 7.77 -13.30
CA PHE A 415 -2.74 8.81 -12.63
C PHE A 415 -4.23 8.50 -12.64
N SER A 416 -4.79 8.20 -13.80
CA SER A 416 -6.22 7.89 -13.94
C SER A 416 -6.62 6.61 -13.20
N LYS A 417 -5.82 5.55 -13.35
CA LYS A 417 -6.09 4.23 -12.75
C LYS A 417 -5.98 4.26 -11.23
N VAL A 418 -4.98 4.94 -10.68
CA VAL A 418 -4.79 5.08 -9.22
C VAL A 418 -5.93 5.88 -8.60
N LEU A 419 -6.33 7.00 -9.21
CA LEU A 419 -7.46 7.78 -8.70
C LEU A 419 -8.77 6.97 -8.72
N ALA A 420 -8.94 6.10 -9.69
CA ALA A 420 -10.13 5.24 -9.79
C ALA A 420 -10.11 4.09 -8.78
N ASN A 421 -8.96 3.44 -8.55
CA ASN A 421 -8.91 2.13 -7.91
C ASN A 421 -8.15 2.07 -6.56
N ALA A 422 -7.27 3.03 -6.23
CA ALA A 422 -6.48 2.95 -5.00
C ALA A 422 -7.32 3.09 -3.72
N GLY A 423 -6.82 2.47 -2.64
CA GLY A 423 -7.47 2.41 -1.34
C GLY A 423 -8.49 1.28 -1.22
N ALA A 424 -9.26 1.26 -0.14
CA ALA A 424 -10.35 0.31 0.06
C ALA A 424 -11.53 0.62 -0.88
N SER A 425 -11.28 0.46 -2.18
CA SER A 425 -12.07 1.00 -3.28
C SER A 425 -13.33 0.19 -3.60
N LEU A 426 -13.50 -1.02 -3.06
CA LEU A 426 -14.77 -1.76 -3.15
C LEU A 426 -15.91 -0.92 -2.56
N PHE A 427 -15.64 -0.24 -1.46
CA PHE A 427 -16.48 0.85 -0.95
C PHE A 427 -15.56 2.00 -0.53
N ARG A 428 -15.43 2.98 -1.39
CA ARG A 428 -14.64 4.17 -1.08
C ARG A 428 -15.43 5.09 -0.16
N ASP A 429 -14.92 5.30 1.06
CA ASP A 429 -15.53 6.25 1.99
C ASP A 429 -15.32 7.71 1.53
N GLU A 430 -15.99 8.64 2.20
CA GLU A 430 -15.93 10.08 1.88
C GLU A 430 -14.52 10.66 2.02
N ILE A 431 -13.68 10.07 2.86
CA ILE A 431 -12.32 10.51 3.11
C ILE A 431 -11.44 10.19 1.90
N ASP A 432 -11.44 8.92 1.46
CA ASP A 432 -10.69 8.52 0.26
C ASP A 432 -11.26 9.16 -1.01
N ALA A 433 -12.59 9.31 -1.10
CA ALA A 433 -13.23 9.99 -2.23
C ALA A 433 -12.77 11.45 -2.34
N ARG A 434 -12.63 12.13 -1.21
CA ARG A 434 -12.11 13.49 -1.13
C ARG A 434 -10.66 13.56 -1.64
N TYR A 435 -9.78 12.66 -1.20
CA TYR A 435 -8.39 12.65 -1.68
C TYR A 435 -8.30 12.53 -3.20
N MET A 436 -9.10 11.65 -3.78
CA MET A 436 -9.07 11.43 -5.23
C MET A 436 -9.64 12.62 -6.00
N GLU A 437 -10.71 13.25 -5.50
CA GLU A 437 -11.28 14.46 -6.12
C GLU A 437 -10.33 15.66 -6.00
N GLU A 438 -9.71 15.84 -4.84
CA GLU A 438 -8.71 16.90 -4.63
C GLU A 438 -7.49 16.72 -5.55
N ALA A 439 -7.01 15.48 -5.71
CA ALA A 439 -5.92 15.20 -6.64
C ALA A 439 -6.33 15.45 -8.10
N LYS A 440 -7.55 15.08 -8.47
CA LYS A 440 -8.10 15.32 -9.82
C LYS A 440 -8.18 16.80 -10.13
N THR A 441 -8.73 17.59 -9.20
CA THR A 441 -9.02 19.03 -9.40
C THR A 441 -7.85 19.95 -9.05
N GLY A 442 -6.82 19.44 -8.36
CA GLY A 442 -5.68 20.26 -7.90
C GLY A 442 -6.03 21.15 -6.70
N THR A 443 -7.01 20.76 -5.87
CA THR A 443 -7.54 21.53 -4.75
C THR A 443 -7.23 20.89 -3.40
N ALA A 444 -7.57 21.57 -2.30
CA ALA A 444 -7.61 21.00 -0.95
C ALA A 444 -8.78 21.62 -0.19
N GLN A 445 -9.67 20.79 0.30
CA GLN A 445 -10.87 21.21 1.03
C GLN A 445 -10.54 21.71 2.43
N TYR A 446 -9.60 21.06 3.10
CA TYR A 446 -9.21 21.36 4.47
C TYR A 446 -7.79 21.92 4.54
N LYS A 447 -7.44 22.47 5.69
CA LYS A 447 -6.10 22.94 6.01
C LYS A 447 -5.81 22.72 7.50
N GLY A 448 -4.56 22.65 7.87
CA GLY A 448 -4.17 22.51 9.27
C GLY A 448 -4.58 23.73 10.10
N SER A 449 -5.08 23.49 11.29
CA SER A 449 -5.48 24.55 12.24
C SER A 449 -4.30 25.38 12.74
N ILE A 450 -3.11 24.79 12.79
CA ILE A 450 -1.84 25.40 13.21
C ILE A 450 -1.01 25.81 11.99
N THR A 451 -0.75 24.85 11.08
CA THR A 451 0.12 25.07 9.92
C THR A 451 -0.51 25.97 8.87
N GLN A 452 -1.83 26.11 8.85
CA GLN A 452 -2.61 26.81 7.82
C GLN A 452 -2.28 26.36 6.39
N SER A 453 -1.68 25.19 6.24
CA SER A 453 -1.25 24.63 4.96
C SER A 453 -2.40 23.87 4.30
N PRO A 454 -2.82 24.24 3.06
CA PRO A 454 -3.93 23.57 2.39
C PRO A 454 -3.64 22.07 2.16
N GLY A 455 -4.53 21.20 2.61
CA GLY A 455 -4.41 19.74 2.52
C GLY A 455 -3.47 19.11 3.55
N ILE A 456 -2.65 19.89 4.24
CA ILE A 456 -1.74 19.40 5.28
C ILE A 456 -2.37 19.69 6.63
N ILE A 457 -3.06 18.70 7.19
CA ILE A 457 -3.78 18.84 8.46
C ILE A 457 -2.87 18.62 9.67
N ASP A 458 -3.25 19.18 10.80
CA ASP A 458 -2.52 19.04 12.07
C ASP A 458 -3.12 17.97 12.96
N LYS A 459 -4.45 17.84 12.94
CA LYS A 459 -5.24 16.95 13.79
C LYS A 459 -6.45 16.43 13.02
N VAL A 460 -7.04 15.34 13.47
CA VAL A 460 -8.28 14.79 12.88
C VAL A 460 -9.45 15.80 13.00
N SER A 461 -9.46 16.65 14.01
CA SER A 461 -10.46 17.72 14.14
C SER A 461 -10.44 18.74 12.99
N ASP A 462 -9.36 18.86 12.24
CA ASP A 462 -9.27 19.77 11.09
C ASP A 462 -10.14 19.32 9.91
N VAL A 463 -10.53 18.04 9.90
CA VAL A 463 -11.44 17.43 8.92
C VAL A 463 -12.78 16.99 9.54
N ASN A 464 -13.33 17.82 10.44
CA ASN A 464 -14.60 17.62 11.14
C ASN A 464 -14.62 16.59 12.27
N GLY A 465 -13.47 16.04 12.68
CA GLY A 465 -13.39 15.16 13.85
C GLY A 465 -14.17 13.86 13.69
N TYR A 466 -13.57 12.86 13.06
CA TYR A 466 -14.20 11.56 12.86
C TYR A 466 -14.09 10.67 14.11
N THR A 467 -15.20 10.23 14.64
CA THR A 467 -15.29 9.26 15.72
C THR A 467 -15.95 7.98 15.22
N GLU A 468 -15.87 6.90 16.02
CA GLU A 468 -16.57 5.65 15.69
C GLU A 468 -18.07 5.82 15.46
N LYS A 469 -18.68 6.88 16.02
CA LYS A 469 -20.11 7.17 15.87
C LYS A 469 -20.45 7.88 14.57
N THR A 470 -19.49 8.49 13.89
CA THR A 470 -19.71 9.19 12.61
C THR A 470 -19.66 8.25 11.42
N PHE A 471 -19.15 7.05 11.59
CA PHE A 471 -19.10 6.03 10.55
C PHE A 471 -20.34 5.15 10.59
N ALA A 472 -20.86 4.80 9.41
CA ALA A 472 -21.94 3.84 9.29
C ALA A 472 -21.47 2.44 9.73
N THR A 473 -22.42 1.62 10.16
CA THR A 473 -22.19 0.21 10.52
C THR A 473 -23.06 -0.70 9.65
N GLY A 474 -22.63 -1.93 9.49
CA GLY A 474 -23.38 -2.96 8.77
C GLY A 474 -23.19 -4.33 9.44
N SER A 475 -24.09 -5.24 9.15
CA SER A 475 -23.99 -6.64 9.56
C SER A 475 -24.63 -7.55 8.53
N ARG A 476 -24.15 -8.78 8.45
CA ARG A 476 -24.77 -9.82 7.61
C ARG A 476 -26.11 -10.26 8.23
N PRO A 477 -27.12 -10.53 7.42
CA PRO A 477 -28.36 -11.10 7.92
C PRO A 477 -28.15 -12.54 8.45
N LYS A 478 -29.06 -12.97 9.33
CA LYS A 478 -29.06 -14.37 9.79
C LYS A 478 -29.31 -15.31 8.60
N GLY A 479 -28.53 -16.38 8.48
CA GLY A 479 -28.61 -17.33 7.37
C GLY A 479 -27.99 -16.80 6.08
N PHE A 480 -27.06 -15.89 6.18
CA PHE A 480 -26.28 -15.41 5.04
C PHE A 480 -25.20 -16.45 4.62
N ASP A 481 -24.67 -17.16 5.61
CA ASP A 481 -23.65 -18.20 5.50
C ASP A 481 -24.02 -19.21 6.61
N THR A 482 -24.67 -20.31 6.24
CA THR A 482 -25.35 -21.21 7.20
C THR A 482 -24.34 -22.12 7.91
N ASP A 483 -23.31 -22.58 7.23
CA ASP A 483 -22.30 -23.48 7.78
C ASP A 483 -21.05 -22.76 8.32
N ASN A 484 -21.00 -21.42 8.13
CA ASN A 484 -19.95 -20.52 8.61
C ASN A 484 -18.56 -20.83 8.02
N ASP A 485 -18.50 -21.09 6.74
CA ASP A 485 -17.27 -21.34 6.00
C ASP A 485 -16.68 -20.10 5.30
N GLY A 486 -17.43 -18.98 5.33
CA GLY A 486 -17.06 -17.68 4.76
C GLY A 486 -17.61 -17.43 3.36
N ILE A 487 -18.36 -18.37 2.78
CA ILE A 487 -19.03 -18.25 1.48
C ILE A 487 -20.54 -18.09 1.73
N PRO A 488 -21.25 -17.14 1.08
CA PRO A 488 -22.70 -17.02 1.27
C PRO A 488 -23.48 -18.16 0.60
N ASP A 489 -24.56 -18.62 1.25
CA ASP A 489 -25.44 -19.71 0.78
C ASP A 489 -25.88 -19.53 -0.68
N ASP A 490 -26.29 -18.30 -1.07
CA ASP A 490 -26.74 -18.01 -2.43
C ASP A 490 -25.61 -18.16 -3.46
N TRP A 491 -24.40 -17.74 -3.09
CA TRP A 491 -23.24 -17.84 -3.94
C TRP A 491 -22.80 -19.31 -4.11
N GLU A 492 -22.81 -20.07 -3.04
CA GLU A 492 -22.50 -21.51 -3.06
C GLU A 492 -23.46 -22.25 -3.97
N THR A 493 -24.79 -22.03 -3.77
CA THR A 493 -25.83 -22.65 -4.59
C THR A 493 -25.64 -22.35 -6.07
N ALA A 494 -25.34 -21.08 -6.44
CA ALA A 494 -25.11 -20.68 -7.81
C ALA A 494 -23.89 -21.34 -8.45
N ASN A 495 -22.88 -21.65 -7.64
CA ASN A 495 -21.61 -22.23 -8.09
C ASN A 495 -21.50 -23.74 -7.86
N GLY A 496 -22.57 -24.38 -7.34
CA GLY A 496 -22.64 -25.83 -7.17
C GLY A 496 -21.91 -26.36 -5.94
N LEU A 497 -21.74 -25.50 -4.94
CA LEU A 497 -21.29 -25.84 -3.60
C LEU A 497 -22.49 -26.16 -2.68
N ASN A 498 -22.23 -26.64 -1.47
CA ASN A 498 -23.27 -27.05 -0.53
C ASN A 498 -23.33 -26.12 0.69
N PRO A 499 -24.35 -25.26 0.85
CA PRO A 499 -24.48 -24.30 1.98
C PRO A 499 -24.60 -24.93 3.39
N ASN A 500 -24.44 -26.23 3.50
CA ASN A 500 -24.46 -26.98 4.76
C ASN A 500 -23.20 -27.86 4.92
N ASP A 501 -22.14 -27.61 4.17
CA ASP A 501 -20.89 -28.37 4.22
C ASP A 501 -19.67 -27.45 4.25
N ALA A 502 -19.35 -26.93 5.41
CA ALA A 502 -18.21 -26.02 5.62
C ALA A 502 -16.84 -26.58 5.14
N SER A 503 -16.76 -27.84 4.74
CA SER A 503 -15.51 -28.42 4.25
C SER A 503 -15.21 -28.07 2.79
N ASP A 504 -16.21 -27.67 2.02
CA ASP A 504 -16.04 -27.43 0.60
C ASP A 504 -15.39 -26.06 0.29
N ALA A 505 -15.50 -25.07 1.18
CA ALA A 505 -14.82 -23.77 1.03
C ALA A 505 -13.30 -23.89 0.85
N LEU A 506 -12.68 -24.86 1.48
CA LEU A 506 -11.23 -25.07 1.42
C LEU A 506 -10.81 -26.08 0.34
N THR A 507 -11.76 -26.59 -0.45
CA THR A 507 -11.45 -27.40 -1.63
C THR A 507 -11.16 -26.49 -2.84
N TYR A 508 -10.67 -27.10 -3.93
CA TYR A 508 -10.29 -26.41 -5.16
C TYR A 508 -11.23 -26.74 -6.32
N SER A 509 -12.48 -27.14 -6.02
CA SER A 509 -13.39 -27.69 -7.03
C SER A 509 -13.84 -26.69 -8.09
N LEU A 510 -13.79 -25.39 -7.80
CA LEU A 510 -14.14 -24.32 -8.75
C LEU A 510 -12.95 -23.85 -9.61
N ASP A 511 -11.73 -24.17 -9.22
CA ASP A 511 -10.54 -23.74 -9.94
C ASP A 511 -9.90 -24.90 -10.73
N GLU A 512 -10.04 -24.88 -12.04
CA GLU A 512 -9.50 -25.92 -12.94
C GLU A 512 -7.97 -26.08 -12.83
N LYS A 513 -7.26 -25.02 -12.42
CA LYS A 513 -5.80 -25.07 -12.18
C LYS A 513 -5.42 -25.50 -10.78
N GLY A 514 -6.39 -25.56 -9.87
CA GLY A 514 -6.14 -25.88 -8.45
C GLY A 514 -5.23 -24.89 -7.73
N TYR A 515 -5.28 -23.61 -8.11
CA TYR A 515 -4.50 -22.55 -7.49
C TYR A 515 -5.18 -21.97 -6.26
N TYR A 516 -6.51 -21.81 -6.34
CA TYR A 516 -7.31 -21.08 -5.36
C TYR A 516 -8.41 -21.96 -4.77
N THR A 517 -8.58 -21.91 -3.48
CA THR A 517 -9.71 -22.57 -2.80
C THR A 517 -11.03 -21.90 -3.21
N ASN A 518 -12.15 -22.59 -3.00
CA ASN A 518 -13.46 -22.05 -3.31
C ASN A 518 -13.74 -20.73 -2.57
N LEU A 519 -13.32 -20.61 -1.31
CA LEU A 519 -13.38 -19.35 -0.56
C LEU A 519 -12.52 -18.24 -1.22
N GLU A 520 -11.33 -18.58 -1.71
CA GLU A 520 -10.50 -17.60 -2.44
C GLU A 520 -11.14 -17.20 -3.77
N VAL A 521 -11.80 -18.12 -4.49
CA VAL A 521 -12.56 -17.80 -5.70
C VAL A 521 -13.71 -16.85 -5.37
N TYR A 522 -14.50 -17.16 -4.33
CA TYR A 522 -15.55 -16.25 -3.85
C TYR A 522 -15.01 -14.88 -3.48
N ALA A 523 -14.01 -14.81 -2.62
CA ALA A 523 -13.46 -13.54 -2.16
C ALA A 523 -12.88 -12.69 -3.30
N ASN A 524 -12.33 -13.33 -4.33
CA ASN A 524 -11.83 -12.63 -5.52
C ASN A 524 -12.96 -12.20 -6.45
N SER A 525 -14.07 -12.95 -6.55
CA SER A 525 -15.24 -12.56 -7.35
C SER A 525 -15.81 -11.20 -6.94
N LEU A 526 -15.71 -10.84 -5.65
CA LEU A 526 -16.18 -9.56 -5.11
C LEU A 526 -15.42 -8.34 -5.66
N VAL A 527 -14.20 -8.53 -6.13
CA VAL A 527 -13.27 -7.45 -6.51
C VAL A 527 -12.65 -7.63 -7.89
N GLU A 528 -13.06 -8.65 -8.62
CA GLU A 528 -12.49 -9.02 -9.93
C GLU A 528 -12.54 -7.87 -10.93
N ASP A 529 -13.66 -7.16 -10.99
CA ASP A 529 -13.81 -6.01 -11.88
C ASP A 529 -12.86 -4.86 -11.52
N ILE A 530 -12.61 -4.63 -10.22
CA ILE A 530 -11.64 -3.63 -9.74
C ILE A 530 -10.24 -4.02 -10.22
N MET A 531 -9.86 -5.29 -10.05
CA MET A 531 -8.55 -5.80 -10.46
C MET A 531 -8.37 -5.71 -11.99
N LYS A 532 -9.37 -6.15 -12.76
CA LYS A 532 -9.32 -6.11 -14.23
C LYS A 532 -9.29 -4.69 -14.79
N THR A 533 -10.13 -3.79 -14.26
CA THR A 533 -10.16 -2.39 -14.70
C THR A 533 -8.91 -1.61 -14.26
N GLY A 534 -8.38 -1.93 -13.10
CA GLY A 534 -7.09 -1.39 -12.63
C GLY A 534 -5.97 -1.72 -13.61
N ASN A 535 -5.86 -2.96 -14.03
CA ASN A 535 -4.78 -3.46 -14.89
C ASN A 535 -5.03 -3.25 -16.39
N ALA A 536 -6.20 -2.77 -16.80
CA ALA A 536 -6.49 -2.48 -18.21
C ALA A 536 -5.61 -1.33 -18.76
N ASP A 537 -5.38 -1.33 -20.06
CA ASP A 537 -4.63 -0.31 -20.82
C ASP A 537 -3.13 -0.20 -20.45
N ALA A 538 -2.59 -1.24 -19.82
CA ALA A 538 -1.18 -1.29 -19.44
C ALA A 538 -0.25 -1.39 -20.66
N THR A 539 0.89 -0.72 -20.59
CA THR A 539 1.97 -0.87 -21.59
C THR A 539 2.65 -2.24 -21.48
N LYS A 540 2.62 -2.83 -20.28
CA LYS A 540 3.02 -4.20 -20.01
C LYS A 540 2.03 -4.79 -19.01
N ALA A 541 1.18 -5.68 -19.46
CA ALA A 541 0.23 -6.41 -18.62
C ALA A 541 0.84 -7.71 -18.08
N VAL A 542 0.42 -8.10 -16.89
CA VAL A 542 0.60 -9.46 -16.37
C VAL A 542 -0.53 -10.31 -16.94
N ASP A 543 -0.19 -11.46 -17.52
CA ASP A 543 -1.18 -12.46 -17.93
C ASP A 543 -1.69 -13.17 -16.68
N GLU A 544 -2.80 -12.64 -16.14
CA GLU A 544 -3.37 -13.10 -14.87
C GLU A 544 -4.51 -14.07 -15.12
N TYR A 545 -4.48 -15.19 -14.39
CA TYR A 545 -5.53 -16.18 -14.40
C TYR A 545 -6.61 -15.86 -13.37
N TYR A 546 -7.85 -15.84 -13.79
CA TYR A 546 -9.02 -15.70 -12.95
C TYR A 546 -9.88 -16.98 -13.07
N PRO A 547 -10.14 -17.72 -11.98
CA PRO A 547 -11.07 -18.84 -12.00
C PRO A 547 -12.46 -18.40 -12.40
N ALA A 548 -13.18 -19.25 -13.13
CA ALA A 548 -14.56 -18.98 -13.53
C ALA A 548 -15.51 -19.13 -12.33
N TRP A 549 -16.49 -18.24 -12.25
CA TRP A 549 -17.55 -18.28 -11.24
C TRP A 549 -18.88 -17.78 -11.83
N LYS A 550 -20.00 -18.11 -11.19
CA LYS A 550 -21.33 -17.70 -11.60
C LYS A 550 -21.91 -16.71 -10.59
N ASN A 551 -22.41 -15.60 -11.08
CA ASN A 551 -23.12 -14.66 -10.21
C ASN A 551 -24.50 -15.26 -9.84
N PRO A 552 -24.90 -15.24 -8.55
CA PRO A 552 -26.23 -15.66 -8.14
C PRO A 552 -27.31 -14.93 -8.96
N THR A 553 -28.18 -15.71 -9.63
CA THR A 553 -29.27 -15.13 -10.40
C THR A 553 -30.43 -14.76 -9.49
N GLY A 554 -30.71 -13.47 -9.32
CA GLY A 554 -31.98 -13.01 -8.76
C GLY A 554 -31.93 -12.00 -7.62
N ILE A 555 -30.81 -11.80 -6.94
CA ILE A 555 -30.65 -10.76 -5.92
C ILE A 555 -29.34 -10.04 -6.16
N SER A 556 -29.42 -8.87 -6.76
CA SER A 556 -28.26 -7.97 -6.89
C SER A 556 -27.99 -7.28 -5.55
N ASP A 557 -27.70 -8.04 -4.50
CA ASP A 557 -27.25 -7.48 -3.22
C ASP A 557 -25.74 -7.17 -3.21
N TYR A 558 -25.06 -7.50 -4.30
CA TYR A 558 -23.72 -7.01 -4.57
C TYR A 558 -23.80 -5.96 -5.69
N PRO A 559 -24.06 -4.69 -5.36
CA PRO A 559 -23.87 -3.67 -6.36
C PRO A 559 -22.42 -3.73 -6.76
N VAL A 560 -22.12 -4.05 -8.02
CA VAL A 560 -20.88 -3.66 -8.66
C VAL A 560 -20.91 -2.13 -8.67
N ILE A 561 -20.59 -1.54 -7.54
CA ILE A 561 -20.51 -0.10 -7.40
C ILE A 561 -19.15 0.26 -7.97
N ASN A 562 -19.16 0.85 -9.14
CA ASN A 562 -17.97 1.56 -9.63
C ASN A 562 -17.75 2.76 -8.67
N PRO A 563 -16.75 2.69 -7.75
CA PRO A 563 -16.73 3.53 -6.54
C PRO A 563 -16.45 5.01 -6.80
N GLY A 564 -16.13 5.39 -8.00
CA GLY A 564 -15.82 6.79 -8.34
C GLY A 564 -17.02 7.67 -8.65
N GLU A 565 -18.25 7.16 -8.66
CA GLU A 565 -19.36 7.83 -9.30
C GLU A 565 -20.63 8.03 -8.47
N LEU A 566 -20.71 7.54 -7.22
CA LEU A 566 -21.88 7.71 -6.36
C LEU A 566 -22.01 9.17 -5.91
N VAL A 567 -23.04 9.86 -6.42
CA VAL A 567 -23.31 11.27 -6.10
C VAL A 567 -24.37 11.41 -5.03
N LYS A 568 -25.35 10.50 -4.99
CA LYS A 568 -26.51 10.60 -4.09
C LYS A 568 -27.10 9.23 -3.79
N VAL A 569 -27.42 8.99 -2.52
CA VAL A 569 -28.28 7.90 -2.07
C VAL A 569 -29.59 8.48 -1.53
N THR A 570 -30.70 7.91 -1.93
CA THR A 570 -32.04 8.31 -1.47
C THR A 570 -32.81 7.06 -1.12
N TYR A 571 -33.60 7.11 -0.05
CA TYR A 571 -34.42 5.99 0.38
C TYR A 571 -35.89 6.33 0.18
N TYR A 572 -36.70 5.33 -0.16
CA TYR A 572 -38.12 5.43 -0.33
C TYR A 572 -38.80 4.25 0.37
N SER A 573 -40.01 4.46 0.90
CA SER A 573 -40.89 3.38 1.29
C SER A 573 -41.43 2.63 0.06
N LEU A 574 -42.06 1.48 0.27
CA LEU A 574 -42.59 0.67 -0.84
C LEU A 574 -43.69 1.39 -1.66
N ASP A 575 -44.36 2.37 -1.08
CA ASP A 575 -45.34 3.23 -1.78
C ASP A 575 -44.70 4.41 -2.53
N GLY A 576 -43.37 4.51 -2.52
CA GLY A 576 -42.60 5.55 -3.22
C GLY A 576 -42.41 6.85 -2.44
N THR A 577 -42.81 6.90 -1.16
CA THR A 577 -42.60 8.09 -0.32
C THR A 577 -41.11 8.26 0.02
N LEU A 578 -40.55 9.46 -0.18
CA LEU A 578 -39.19 9.79 0.14
C LEU A 578 -38.96 9.74 1.66
N LEU A 579 -37.92 9.01 2.06
CA LEU A 579 -37.51 8.83 3.46
C LEU A 579 -36.25 9.63 3.75
N SER A 580 -36.15 10.24 4.93
CA SER A 580 -34.92 10.91 5.40
C SER A 580 -33.80 9.92 5.77
N ALA A 581 -34.18 8.69 6.14
CA ALA A 581 -33.30 7.56 6.41
C ALA A 581 -34.10 6.25 6.23
N PRO A 582 -33.43 5.08 6.02
CA PRO A 582 -34.13 3.81 5.90
C PRO A 582 -34.86 3.46 7.19
N GLN A 583 -36.14 3.05 7.06
CA GLN A 583 -37.01 2.63 8.16
C GLN A 583 -36.97 1.10 8.35
N THR A 584 -37.43 0.62 9.52
CA THR A 584 -37.54 -0.82 9.78
C THR A 584 -38.45 -1.48 8.74
N GLY A 585 -37.98 -2.58 8.15
CA GLY A 585 -38.64 -3.28 7.06
C GLY A 585 -38.00 -3.00 5.69
N ILE A 586 -38.75 -3.30 4.62
CA ILE A 586 -38.26 -3.17 3.25
C ILE A 586 -38.31 -1.70 2.82
N ASN A 587 -37.17 -1.19 2.34
CA ASN A 587 -37.02 0.13 1.76
C ASN A 587 -36.54 0.02 0.32
N ILE A 588 -36.81 1.01 -0.51
CA ILE A 588 -36.20 1.15 -1.84
C ILE A 588 -35.04 2.16 -1.73
N ARG A 589 -33.84 1.71 -2.06
CA ARG A 589 -32.67 2.58 -2.12
C ARG A 589 -32.41 2.97 -3.58
N LYS A 590 -32.30 4.26 -3.84
CA LYS A 590 -31.93 4.82 -5.13
C LYS A 590 -30.56 5.46 -5.04
N MET A 591 -29.64 4.98 -5.85
CA MET A 591 -28.29 5.48 -5.98
C MET A 591 -28.13 6.19 -7.32
N VAL A 592 -27.62 7.41 -7.30
CA VAL A 592 -27.34 8.21 -8.49
C VAL A 592 -25.82 8.38 -8.61
N PHE A 593 -25.28 8.02 -9.76
CA PHE A 593 -23.86 8.10 -10.08
C PHE A 593 -23.56 9.34 -10.93
N ARG A 594 -22.32 9.82 -10.89
CA ARG A 594 -21.88 11.02 -11.61
C ARG A 594 -22.05 10.92 -13.14
N ASN A 595 -21.99 9.72 -13.70
CA ASN A 595 -22.23 9.46 -15.13
C ASN A 595 -23.72 9.45 -15.51
N GLY A 596 -24.61 9.79 -14.59
CA GLY A 596 -26.07 9.76 -14.79
C GLY A 596 -26.72 8.40 -14.60
N LYS A 597 -25.93 7.33 -14.35
CA LYS A 597 -26.49 6.01 -14.03
C LYS A 597 -27.27 6.07 -12.72
N VAL A 598 -28.42 5.44 -12.73
CA VAL A 598 -29.29 5.31 -11.54
C VAL A 598 -29.46 3.82 -11.27
N LEU A 599 -29.11 3.38 -10.08
CA LEU A 599 -29.43 2.05 -9.58
C LEU A 599 -30.52 2.18 -8.50
N THR A 600 -31.41 1.20 -8.49
CA THR A 600 -32.46 1.11 -7.48
C THR A 600 -32.53 -0.32 -6.98
N ASP A 601 -32.44 -0.51 -5.69
CA ASP A 601 -32.50 -1.81 -5.04
C ASP A 601 -33.45 -1.79 -3.84
N LYS A 602 -33.80 -2.98 -3.35
CA LYS A 602 -34.55 -3.15 -2.08
C LYS A 602 -33.54 -3.40 -0.97
N VAL A 603 -33.66 -2.64 0.11
CA VAL A 603 -32.85 -2.82 1.32
C VAL A 603 -33.77 -3.09 2.50
N ILE A 604 -33.40 -4.02 3.36
CA ILE A 604 -34.10 -4.35 4.60
C ILE A 604 -33.32 -3.73 5.76
N LYS A 605 -34.01 -2.97 6.60
CA LYS A 605 -33.44 -2.42 7.83
C LYS A 605 -34.04 -3.10 9.05
#